data_613c4c7e59542888871f7806532812ac
#
_entry.id   613c4c7e59542888871f7806532812ac
#
_cell.length_a   1.000
_cell.length_b   1.000
_cell.length_c   1.000
_cell.angle_alpha   90.00
_cell.angle_beta   90.00
_cell.angle_gamma   90.00
#
_symmetry.space_group_name_H-M   'P 1'
#
loop_
_entity.id
_entity.type
_entity.pdbx_description
1 polymer ?
#
loop_
_entity_poly.entity_id
_entity_poly.type
_entity_poly.pdbx_seq_one_letter_code
_entity_poly.pdbx_strand_id
1 'polypeptide(L)'
;SGSYVYFKNAPTLNDYQEESIRLMEEIHLFDVLRADRTISGCGLEARLPFGDLAFLKYYMAIPPVLRRPRDGVEKYLLRKAFEGFLPEPVLWRPKEAFSDGCSEPEESWYSIIQDFVETQVTDEEMTEAPNLYPHCTPRTKEQFYYRKIFEQEYPGRASVIPHFWMPRWCGEDVVDPSARVLTDVYRSASAEEGKVDTQSDLDTAKPMDQRVLKGTG
;
A
#
# COMPACT_ATOMS: atom_id res chain seq x y z
N SER A 1 0.23 -4.76 -5.91
CA SER A 1 1.60 -4.97 -6.15
C SER A 1 2.46 -5.67 -5.08
N GLY A 2 1.97 -6.48 -4.15
CA GLY A 2 2.76 -7.43 -3.31
C GLY A 2 4.08 -6.93 -2.69
N SER A 3 4.24 -5.62 -2.56
CA SER A 3 5.52 -5.01 -2.25
C SER A 3 5.55 -4.29 -0.91
N TYR A 4 4.47 -4.34 -0.18
CA TYR A 4 4.40 -3.74 1.13
C TYR A 4 4.86 -4.71 2.21
N VAL A 5 5.50 -4.16 3.22
CA VAL A 5 6.04 -4.91 4.36
C VAL A 5 4.96 -5.78 5.02
N TYR A 6 3.72 -5.28 5.10
CA TYR A 6 2.61 -5.98 5.77
C TYR A 6 2.23 -7.34 5.14
N PHE A 7 2.58 -7.62 3.91
CA PHE A 7 2.40 -8.96 3.34
C PHE A 7 3.19 -10.05 4.06
N LYS A 8 4.23 -9.68 4.80
CA LYS A 8 4.96 -10.63 5.65
C LYS A 8 4.08 -11.17 6.77
N ASN A 9 3.11 -10.39 7.22
CA ASN A 9 2.19 -10.71 8.32
C ASN A 9 0.92 -11.44 7.84
N ALA A 10 0.82 -11.83 6.56
CA ALA A 10 -0.30 -12.63 6.08
C ALA A 10 -0.34 -13.98 6.80
N PRO A 11 -1.43 -14.32 7.51
CA PRO A 11 -1.50 -15.54 8.31
C PRO A 11 -1.36 -16.81 7.47
N THR A 12 -1.92 -16.80 6.27
CA THR A 12 -1.85 -17.94 5.34
C THR A 12 -1.55 -17.48 3.91
N LEU A 13 -1.18 -18.42 3.05
CA LEU A 13 -1.01 -18.15 1.62
C LEU A 13 -2.31 -17.73 0.94
N ASN A 14 -3.45 -18.21 1.45
CA ASN A 14 -4.75 -17.81 0.94
C ASN A 14 -5.04 -16.35 1.28
N ASP A 15 -4.78 -15.91 2.51
CA ASP A 15 -4.93 -14.52 2.93
C ASP A 15 -4.03 -13.59 2.09
N TYR A 16 -2.77 -14.00 1.87
CA TYR A 16 -1.86 -13.28 0.97
C TYR A 16 -2.42 -13.14 -0.45
N GLN A 17 -2.99 -14.21 -0.99
CA GLN A 17 -3.58 -14.21 -2.34
C GLN A 17 -4.82 -13.30 -2.41
N GLU A 18 -5.73 -13.42 -1.44
CA GLU A 18 -6.95 -12.60 -1.37
C GLU A 18 -6.62 -11.11 -1.26
N GLU A 19 -5.67 -10.76 -0.40
CA GLU A 19 -5.25 -9.37 -0.28
C GLU A 19 -4.57 -8.85 -1.55
N SER A 20 -3.80 -9.70 -2.24
CA SER A 20 -3.21 -9.33 -3.52
C SER A 20 -4.28 -9.04 -4.58
N ILE A 21 -5.37 -9.80 -4.59
CA ILE A 21 -6.51 -9.59 -5.48
C ILE A 21 -7.22 -8.29 -5.11
N ARG A 22 -7.59 -8.12 -3.83
CA ARG A 22 -8.27 -6.90 -3.34
C ARG A 22 -7.52 -5.64 -3.74
N LEU A 23 -6.21 -5.59 -3.50
CA LEU A 23 -5.39 -4.42 -3.84
C LEU A 23 -5.33 -4.14 -5.34
N MET A 24 -5.42 -5.17 -6.18
CA MET A 24 -5.47 -4.96 -7.63
C MET A 24 -6.84 -4.48 -8.10
N GLU A 25 -7.92 -5.01 -7.52
CA GLU A 25 -9.29 -4.58 -7.83
C GLU A 25 -9.54 -3.13 -7.41
N GLU A 26 -8.97 -2.70 -6.29
CA GLU A 26 -9.16 -1.37 -5.71
C GLU A 26 -8.08 -0.34 -6.09
N ILE A 27 -7.03 -0.72 -6.81
CA ILE A 27 -5.88 0.17 -7.07
C ILE A 27 -6.27 1.47 -7.78
N HIS A 28 -7.32 1.42 -8.61
CA HIS A 28 -7.85 2.56 -9.33
C HIS A 28 -8.55 3.60 -8.41
N LEU A 29 -8.89 3.21 -7.18
CA LEU A 29 -9.53 4.07 -6.19
C LEU A 29 -8.52 4.83 -5.31
N PHE A 30 -7.27 4.38 -5.26
CA PHE A 30 -6.25 4.89 -4.34
C PHE A 30 -4.96 5.27 -5.05
N ASP A 31 -3.97 4.39 -5.10
CA ASP A 31 -2.63 4.69 -5.61
C ASP A 31 -2.62 5.18 -7.05
N VAL A 32 -3.32 4.49 -7.93
CA VAL A 32 -3.38 4.87 -9.35
C VAL A 32 -4.21 6.14 -9.54
N LEU A 33 -5.31 6.32 -8.80
CA LEU A 33 -6.09 7.54 -8.85
C LEU A 33 -5.25 8.76 -8.48
N ARG A 34 -4.50 8.69 -7.38
CA ARG A 34 -3.60 9.75 -6.94
C ARG A 34 -2.54 10.04 -7.99
N ALA A 35 -1.84 9.01 -8.47
CA ALA A 35 -0.79 9.15 -9.48
C ALA A 35 -1.35 9.74 -10.79
N ASP A 36 -2.50 9.26 -11.26
CA ASP A 36 -3.16 9.75 -12.46
C ASP A 36 -3.50 11.23 -12.35
N ARG A 37 -4.17 11.64 -11.26
CA ARG A 37 -4.60 13.02 -11.07
C ARG A 37 -3.43 14.00 -10.94
N THR A 38 -2.38 13.63 -10.23
CA THR A 38 -1.22 14.50 -10.04
C THR A 38 -0.39 14.62 -11.32
N ILE A 39 -0.18 13.53 -12.04
CA ILE A 39 0.63 13.52 -13.28
C ILE A 39 -0.12 14.21 -14.43
N SER A 40 -1.39 13.87 -14.64
CA SER A 40 -2.22 14.48 -15.69
C SER A 40 -2.52 15.96 -15.42
N GLY A 41 -2.64 16.36 -14.16
CA GLY A 41 -2.74 17.76 -13.76
C GLY A 41 -1.53 18.62 -14.17
N CYS A 42 -0.38 17.99 -14.35
CA CYS A 42 0.84 18.63 -14.89
C CYS A 42 0.98 18.48 -16.42
N GLY A 43 -0.03 17.99 -17.11
CA GLY A 43 0.01 17.78 -18.56
C GLY A 43 0.88 16.60 -19.01
N LEU A 44 1.18 15.67 -18.10
CA LEU A 44 1.99 14.48 -18.38
C LEU A 44 1.11 13.22 -18.41
N GLU A 45 1.58 12.19 -19.11
CA GLU A 45 0.93 10.88 -19.16
C GLU A 45 1.81 9.82 -18.48
N ALA A 46 1.25 9.13 -17.50
CA ALA A 46 1.94 8.04 -16.80
C ALA A 46 1.97 6.76 -17.65
N ARG A 47 3.09 6.05 -17.62
CA ARG A 47 3.22 4.70 -18.14
C ARG A 47 3.45 3.74 -16.99
N LEU A 48 2.62 2.69 -16.90
CA LEU A 48 2.58 1.74 -15.80
C LEU A 48 2.88 0.32 -16.31
N PRO A 49 4.14 -0.04 -16.56
CA PRO A 49 4.48 -1.35 -17.14
C PRO A 49 4.03 -2.53 -16.28
N PHE A 50 4.01 -2.36 -14.95
CA PHE A 50 3.46 -3.38 -14.03
C PHE A 50 1.93 -3.40 -13.96
N GLY A 51 1.25 -2.46 -14.58
CA GLY A 51 -0.20 -2.40 -14.76
C GLY A 51 -0.67 -3.05 -16.07
N ASP A 52 0.24 -3.51 -16.92
CA ASP A 52 -0.11 -4.23 -18.14
C ASP A 52 -0.90 -5.51 -17.80
N LEU A 53 -2.03 -5.72 -18.48
CA LEU A 53 -2.94 -6.83 -18.19
C LEU A 53 -2.32 -8.20 -18.48
N ALA A 54 -1.48 -8.32 -19.49
CA ALA A 54 -0.80 -9.58 -19.79
C ALA A 54 0.23 -9.92 -18.69
N PHE A 55 0.98 -8.89 -18.24
CA PHE A 55 1.90 -9.03 -17.13
C PHE A 55 1.16 -9.41 -15.84
N LEU A 56 0.07 -8.72 -15.50
CA LEU A 56 -0.71 -9.01 -14.29
C LEU A 56 -1.29 -10.43 -14.30
N LYS A 57 -1.88 -10.84 -15.42
CA LYS A 57 -2.40 -12.20 -15.58
C LYS A 57 -1.32 -13.26 -15.40
N TYR A 58 -0.16 -13.05 -16.03
CA TYR A 58 0.97 -13.95 -15.90
C TYR A 58 1.48 -14.02 -14.45
N TYR A 59 1.71 -12.85 -13.84
CA TYR A 59 2.22 -12.78 -12.46
C TYR A 59 1.27 -13.41 -11.45
N MET A 60 -0.03 -13.16 -11.58
CA MET A 60 -1.03 -13.72 -10.67
C MET A 60 -1.28 -15.21 -10.89
N ALA A 61 -0.92 -15.76 -12.05
CA ALA A 61 -0.95 -17.20 -12.31
C ALA A 61 0.17 -17.97 -11.59
N ILE A 62 1.24 -17.28 -11.16
CA ILE A 62 2.31 -17.89 -10.37
C ILE A 62 1.76 -18.23 -8.97
N PRO A 63 2.02 -19.43 -8.44
CA PRO A 63 1.56 -19.81 -7.11
C PRO A 63 1.95 -18.79 -6.03
N PRO A 64 1.06 -18.46 -5.06
CA PRO A 64 1.31 -17.46 -4.02
C PRO A 64 2.60 -17.70 -3.22
N VAL A 65 2.93 -18.97 -2.95
CA VAL A 65 4.14 -19.37 -2.24
C VAL A 65 5.44 -18.87 -2.89
N LEU A 66 5.45 -18.72 -4.22
CA LEU A 66 6.60 -18.19 -4.96
C LEU A 66 6.62 -16.66 -5.03
N ARG A 67 5.45 -16.01 -4.88
CA ARG A 67 5.30 -14.56 -4.98
C ARG A 67 5.47 -13.82 -3.66
N ARG A 68 5.27 -14.53 -2.52
CA ARG A 68 5.41 -13.94 -1.19
C ARG A 68 6.84 -13.42 -0.93
N PRO A 69 7.02 -12.50 0.01
CA PRO A 69 8.35 -12.13 0.50
C PRO A 69 9.13 -13.36 0.97
N ARG A 70 10.43 -13.41 0.73
CA ARG A 70 11.30 -14.51 1.14
C ARG A 70 12.52 -13.95 1.86
N ASP A 71 12.88 -14.57 2.97
CA ASP A 71 14.05 -14.19 3.78
C ASP A 71 14.07 -12.69 4.12
N GLY A 72 12.90 -12.13 4.43
CA GLY A 72 12.76 -10.72 4.73
C GLY A 72 12.80 -9.78 3.51
N VAL A 73 12.98 -10.32 2.30
CA VAL A 73 13.09 -9.52 1.07
C VAL A 73 11.76 -9.45 0.34
N GLU A 74 11.25 -8.24 0.18
CA GLU A 74 10.05 -7.98 -0.61
C GLU A 74 10.36 -8.09 -2.11
N LYS A 75 9.34 -8.49 -2.90
CA LYS A 75 9.46 -8.67 -4.36
C LYS A 75 10.55 -9.66 -4.76
N TYR A 76 10.84 -10.64 -3.92
CA TYR A 76 11.95 -11.57 -4.13
C TYR A 76 11.96 -12.18 -5.54
N LEU A 77 10.81 -12.73 -5.97
CA LEU A 77 10.70 -13.35 -7.30
C LEU A 77 11.05 -12.38 -8.44
N LEU A 78 10.56 -11.14 -8.37
CA LEU A 78 10.86 -10.12 -9.38
C LEU A 78 12.35 -9.76 -9.37
N ARG A 79 12.94 -9.55 -8.19
CA ARG A 79 14.36 -9.25 -8.05
C ARG A 79 15.21 -10.39 -8.58
N LYS A 80 14.88 -11.63 -8.23
CA LYS A 80 15.57 -12.84 -8.73
C LYS A 80 15.53 -12.95 -10.26
N ALA A 81 14.40 -12.57 -10.88
CA ALA A 81 14.29 -12.56 -12.34
C ALA A 81 15.20 -11.52 -13.03
N PHE A 82 15.65 -10.50 -12.30
CA PHE A 82 16.55 -9.46 -12.82
C PHE A 82 18.03 -9.62 -12.40
N GLU A 83 18.40 -10.75 -11.81
CA GLU A 83 19.80 -11.05 -11.56
C GLU A 83 20.61 -11.04 -12.86
N GLY A 84 21.77 -10.42 -12.83
CA GLY A 84 22.61 -10.23 -14.01
C GLY A 84 22.20 -9.06 -14.93
N PHE A 85 21.03 -8.48 -14.75
CA PHE A 85 20.58 -7.28 -15.49
C PHE A 85 20.82 -5.99 -14.73
N LEU A 86 20.82 -6.04 -13.40
CA LEU A 86 21.02 -4.88 -12.53
C LEU A 86 22.19 -5.13 -11.58
N PRO A 87 22.94 -4.08 -11.19
CA PRO A 87 23.96 -4.20 -10.15
C PRO A 87 23.34 -4.69 -8.83
N GLU A 88 24.03 -5.59 -8.12
CA GLU A 88 23.55 -6.17 -6.86
C GLU A 88 23.10 -5.14 -5.81
N PRO A 89 23.86 -4.05 -5.55
CA PRO A 89 23.42 -3.05 -4.57
C PRO A 89 22.11 -2.36 -4.92
N VAL A 90 21.76 -2.26 -6.20
CA VAL A 90 20.48 -1.72 -6.66
C VAL A 90 19.38 -2.78 -6.57
N LEU A 91 19.69 -4.00 -7.02
CA LEU A 91 18.75 -5.10 -7.11
C LEU A 91 18.23 -5.52 -5.73
N TRP A 92 19.11 -5.60 -4.74
CA TRP A 92 18.82 -6.14 -3.42
C TRP A 92 18.67 -5.08 -2.32
N ARG A 93 18.67 -3.79 -2.66
CA ARG A 93 18.47 -2.74 -1.69
C ARG A 93 17.11 -2.88 -0.95
N PRO A 94 17.03 -2.50 0.34
CA PRO A 94 15.76 -2.42 1.04
C PRO A 94 14.76 -1.56 0.27
N LYS A 95 13.46 -1.94 0.33
CA LYS A 95 12.41 -1.11 -0.24
C LYS A 95 12.14 0.08 0.66
N GLU A 96 12.11 1.25 0.06
CA GLU A 96 11.68 2.49 0.71
C GLU A 96 10.51 3.11 -0.07
N ALA A 97 9.66 3.84 0.62
CA ALA A 97 8.71 4.72 -0.03
C ALA A 97 9.47 5.86 -0.72
N PHE A 98 8.94 6.38 -1.81
CA PHE A 98 9.61 7.46 -2.55
C PHE A 98 9.83 8.70 -1.67
N SER A 99 8.84 9.04 -0.86
CA SER A 99 8.93 10.13 0.11
C SER A 99 10.09 10.00 1.10
N ASP A 100 10.35 8.76 1.58
CA ASP A 100 11.42 8.51 2.54
C ASP A 100 12.78 8.39 1.84
N GLY A 101 12.81 7.82 0.64
CA GLY A 101 14.05 7.66 -0.14
C GLY A 101 14.61 8.95 -0.75
N CYS A 102 13.83 10.04 -0.75
CA CYS A 102 14.21 11.35 -1.31
C CYS A 102 14.43 12.43 -0.23
N SER A 103 14.37 12.07 1.06
CA SER A 103 14.49 13.02 2.16
C SER A 103 15.40 12.48 3.26
N GLU A 104 16.01 13.38 4.01
CA GLU A 104 16.74 13.02 5.23
C GLU A 104 15.74 12.53 6.31
N PRO A 105 16.16 11.63 7.21
CA PRO A 105 15.27 11.09 8.25
C PRO A 105 14.67 12.18 9.16
N GLU A 106 15.47 13.22 9.48
CA GLU A 106 15.10 14.32 10.35
C GLU A 106 14.17 15.34 9.67
N GLU A 107 14.29 15.50 8.35
CA GLU A 107 13.50 16.40 7.52
C GLU A 107 12.72 15.58 6.46
N SER A 108 12.10 14.51 6.89
CA SER A 108 11.32 13.68 5.97
C SER A 108 10.07 14.40 5.50
N TRP A 109 9.60 14.06 4.30
CA TRP A 109 8.34 14.57 3.79
C TRP A 109 7.19 14.37 4.80
N TYR A 110 7.20 13.25 5.50
CA TYR A 110 6.24 12.96 6.55
C TYR A 110 6.33 13.98 7.70
N SER A 111 7.52 14.22 8.28
CA SER A 111 7.67 15.18 9.39
C SER A 111 7.28 16.60 8.99
N ILE A 112 7.68 17.06 7.81
CA ILE A 112 7.31 18.38 7.30
C ILE A 112 5.79 18.54 7.18
N ILE A 113 5.09 17.50 6.69
CA ILE A 113 3.63 17.54 6.60
C ILE A 113 2.98 17.53 7.99
N GLN A 114 3.49 16.71 8.93
CA GLN A 114 2.95 16.72 10.31
C GLN A 114 3.11 18.11 10.95
N ASP A 115 4.28 18.71 10.88
CA ASP A 115 4.52 20.06 11.42
C ASP A 115 3.61 21.11 10.77
N PHE A 116 3.41 21.01 9.46
CA PHE A 116 2.51 21.91 8.76
C PHE A 116 1.05 21.74 9.23
N VAL A 117 0.53 20.53 9.28
CA VAL A 117 -0.89 20.31 9.64
C VAL A 117 -1.19 20.63 11.10
N GLU A 118 -0.20 20.56 12.00
CA GLU A 118 -0.31 21.06 13.37
C GLU A 118 -0.67 22.56 13.42
N THR A 119 -0.21 23.34 12.45
CA THR A 119 -0.56 24.76 12.34
C THR A 119 -1.90 25.02 11.67
N GLN A 120 -2.48 24.04 10.99
CA GLN A 120 -3.70 24.17 10.15
C GLN A 120 -4.96 23.59 10.79
N VAL A 121 -4.78 22.66 11.73
CA VAL A 121 -5.91 21.92 12.35
C VAL A 121 -5.73 21.91 13.85
N THR A 122 -6.74 22.43 14.56
CA THR A 122 -6.73 22.46 16.03
C THR A 122 -7.22 21.14 16.63
N ASP A 123 -6.97 20.94 17.92
CA ASP A 123 -7.48 19.76 18.64
C ASP A 123 -8.99 19.79 18.79
N GLU A 124 -9.57 21.00 18.88
CA GLU A 124 -11.03 21.20 18.89
C GLU A 124 -11.66 20.78 17.57
N GLU A 125 -11.07 21.16 16.43
CA GLU A 125 -11.52 20.70 15.11
C GLU A 125 -11.45 19.17 15.00
N MET A 126 -10.40 18.54 15.52
CA MET A 126 -10.28 17.07 15.54
C MET A 126 -11.38 16.42 16.40
N THR A 127 -11.74 17.02 17.52
CA THR A 127 -12.82 16.52 18.39
C THR A 127 -14.17 16.57 17.66
N GLU A 128 -14.41 17.57 16.84
CA GLU A 128 -15.63 17.72 16.03
C GLU A 128 -15.62 16.90 14.73
N ALA A 129 -14.52 16.26 14.37
CA ALA A 129 -14.40 15.53 13.11
C ALA A 129 -15.51 14.49 12.86
N PRO A 130 -15.98 13.69 13.86
CA PRO A 130 -17.08 12.75 13.64
C PRO A 130 -18.41 13.44 13.27
N ASN A 131 -18.64 14.63 13.79
CA ASN A 131 -19.85 15.42 13.50
C ASN A 131 -19.76 16.11 12.13
N LEU A 132 -18.59 16.66 11.81
CA LEU A 132 -18.36 17.38 10.56
C LEU A 132 -18.22 16.41 9.36
N TYR A 133 -17.56 15.31 9.56
CA TYR A 133 -17.20 14.34 8.52
C TYR A 133 -17.54 12.90 8.92
N PRO A 134 -18.82 12.54 9.04
CA PRO A 134 -19.24 11.21 9.51
C PRO A 134 -18.86 10.08 8.56
N HIS A 135 -18.75 10.37 7.24
CA HIS A 135 -18.29 9.38 6.26
C HIS A 135 -16.78 9.40 6.15
N CYS A 136 -16.10 8.29 6.36
CA CYS A 136 -14.64 8.18 6.39
C CYS A 136 -14.01 9.23 7.33
N THR A 137 -14.49 9.28 8.56
CA THR A 137 -14.07 10.27 9.57
C THR A 137 -12.55 10.32 9.70
N PRO A 138 -11.95 11.51 9.55
CA PRO A 138 -10.52 11.71 9.76
C PRO A 138 -10.08 11.31 11.18
N ARG A 139 -8.93 10.64 11.28
CA ARG A 139 -8.37 10.16 12.55
C ARG A 139 -7.03 10.82 12.90
N THR A 140 -6.44 11.55 11.95
CA THR A 140 -5.23 12.36 12.16
C THR A 140 -5.46 13.77 11.62
N LYS A 141 -4.66 14.75 12.07
CA LYS A 141 -4.74 16.13 11.58
C LYS A 141 -4.46 16.23 10.08
N GLU A 142 -3.56 15.39 9.56
CA GLU A 142 -3.28 15.31 8.12
C GLU A 142 -4.52 14.86 7.34
N GLN A 143 -5.19 13.80 7.79
CA GLN A 143 -6.43 13.33 7.17
C GLN A 143 -7.54 14.39 7.25
N PHE A 144 -7.64 15.10 8.37
CA PHE A 144 -8.60 16.18 8.54
C PHE A 144 -8.33 17.34 7.58
N TYR A 145 -7.07 17.73 7.45
CA TYR A 145 -6.65 18.80 6.54
C TYR A 145 -7.01 18.47 5.09
N TYR A 146 -6.68 17.27 4.61
CA TYR A 146 -7.07 16.85 3.27
C TYR A 146 -8.59 16.75 3.10
N ARG A 147 -9.30 16.29 4.11
CA ARG A 147 -10.76 16.26 4.05
C ARG A 147 -11.38 17.65 3.98
N LYS A 148 -10.86 18.60 4.73
CA LYS A 148 -11.29 20.02 4.70
C LYS A 148 -11.15 20.61 3.29
N ILE A 149 -9.99 20.38 2.64
CA ILE A 149 -9.77 20.81 1.25
C ILE A 149 -10.76 20.10 0.30
N PHE A 150 -10.94 18.80 0.45
CA PHE A 150 -11.87 18.04 -0.39
C PHE A 150 -13.30 18.62 -0.31
N GLU A 151 -13.80 18.92 0.88
CA GLU A 151 -15.14 19.49 1.04
C GLU A 151 -15.26 20.92 0.52
N GLN A 152 -14.18 21.68 0.51
CA GLN A 152 -14.15 23.02 -0.12
C GLN A 152 -14.29 22.92 -1.65
N GLU A 153 -13.58 21.98 -2.27
CA GLU A 153 -13.59 21.80 -3.73
C GLU A 153 -14.81 20.99 -4.22
N TYR A 154 -15.28 20.03 -3.40
CA TYR A 154 -16.36 19.10 -3.74
C TYR A 154 -17.43 19.03 -2.63
N PRO A 155 -18.14 20.12 -2.34
CA PRO A 155 -19.08 20.18 -1.20
C PRO A 155 -20.18 19.12 -1.32
N GLY A 156 -20.37 18.34 -0.25
CA GLY A 156 -21.39 17.29 -0.17
C GLY A 156 -21.12 16.06 -1.05
N ARG A 157 -19.91 15.88 -1.53
CA ARG A 157 -19.53 14.73 -2.40
C ARG A 157 -18.72 13.65 -1.68
N ALA A 158 -18.70 13.66 -0.36
CA ALA A 158 -17.94 12.67 0.43
C ALA A 158 -18.19 11.21 0.04
N SER A 159 -19.42 10.88 -0.38
CA SER A 159 -19.80 9.53 -0.77
C SER A 159 -19.05 8.98 -1.99
N VAL A 160 -18.32 9.82 -2.76
CA VAL A 160 -17.45 9.34 -3.84
C VAL A 160 -16.17 8.70 -3.31
N ILE A 161 -15.82 8.91 -2.02
CA ILE A 161 -14.73 8.23 -1.33
C ILE A 161 -15.29 6.87 -0.89
N PRO A 162 -14.80 5.73 -1.44
CA PRO A 162 -15.44 4.44 -1.20
C PRO A 162 -15.29 3.99 0.26
N HIS A 163 -14.11 4.09 0.81
CA HIS A 163 -13.77 3.76 2.20
C HIS A 163 -12.40 4.33 2.56
N PHE A 164 -12.08 4.32 3.86
CA PHE A 164 -10.74 4.65 4.33
C PHE A 164 -9.80 3.45 4.09
N TRP A 165 -8.78 3.64 3.27
CA TRP A 165 -7.85 2.57 2.95
C TRP A 165 -6.87 2.31 4.09
N MET A 166 -6.79 1.06 4.52
CA MET A 166 -5.74 0.57 5.42
C MET A 166 -5.21 -0.77 4.90
N PRO A 167 -3.92 -1.06 5.09
CA PRO A 167 -3.41 -2.40 4.85
C PRO A 167 -3.95 -3.37 5.89
N ARG A 168 -4.05 -4.63 5.52
CA ARG A 168 -4.41 -5.68 6.48
C ARG A 168 -3.24 -5.96 7.45
N TRP A 169 -3.55 -6.53 8.60
CA TRP A 169 -2.58 -7.02 9.59
C TRP A 169 -1.66 -5.95 10.20
N CYS A 170 -2.09 -4.72 10.25
CA CYS A 170 -1.34 -3.62 10.88
C CYS A 170 -1.72 -3.37 12.35
N GLY A 171 -2.73 -4.07 12.87
CA GLY A 171 -3.30 -3.79 14.18
C GLY A 171 -4.45 -2.78 14.13
N GLU A 172 -5.39 -2.91 15.06
CA GLU A 172 -6.60 -2.06 15.09
C GLU A 172 -6.31 -0.62 15.53
N ASP A 173 -5.25 -0.42 16.30
CA ASP A 173 -4.84 0.88 16.81
C ASP A 173 -4.09 1.74 15.77
N VAL A 174 -3.67 1.14 14.66
CA VAL A 174 -2.96 1.85 13.60
C VAL A 174 -3.96 2.56 12.71
N VAL A 175 -3.95 3.88 12.75
CA VAL A 175 -4.91 4.75 12.04
C VAL A 175 -4.27 5.55 10.90
N ASP A 176 -2.94 5.56 10.82
CA ASP A 176 -2.18 6.28 9.80
C ASP A 176 -1.61 5.29 8.77
N PRO A 177 -2.04 5.35 7.50
CA PRO A 177 -1.54 4.48 6.44
C PRO A 177 -0.21 4.94 5.83
N SER A 178 0.44 5.95 6.40
CA SER A 178 1.70 6.47 5.87
C SER A 178 2.80 5.39 5.89
N ALA A 179 3.69 5.47 4.91
CA ALA A 179 4.77 4.49 4.80
C ALA A 179 5.72 4.54 6.01
N ARG A 180 5.90 5.71 6.62
CA ARG A 180 6.73 5.89 7.80
C ARG A 180 6.18 5.10 8.99
N VAL A 181 4.91 5.32 9.35
CA VAL A 181 4.25 4.62 10.46
C VAL A 181 4.18 3.12 10.19
N LEU A 182 3.74 2.71 9.00
CA LEU A 182 3.62 1.29 8.65
C LEU A 182 4.97 0.56 8.64
N THR A 183 6.05 1.21 8.24
CA THR A 183 7.38 0.58 8.25
C THR A 183 7.79 0.21 9.67
N ASP A 184 7.56 1.08 10.64
CA ASP A 184 7.91 0.82 12.04
C ASP A 184 7.03 -0.28 12.64
N VAL A 185 5.73 -0.28 12.37
CA VAL A 185 4.79 -1.32 12.79
C VAL A 185 5.24 -2.70 12.32
N TYR A 186 5.63 -2.84 11.05
CA TYR A 186 5.99 -4.14 10.49
C TYR A 186 7.43 -4.56 10.75
N ARG A 187 8.33 -3.64 11.06
CA ARG A 187 9.69 -3.99 11.50
C ARG A 187 9.68 -4.64 12.88
N SER A 188 8.84 -4.17 13.79
CA SER A 188 8.69 -4.75 15.13
C SER A 188 8.08 -6.15 15.07
N ALA A 189 7.08 -6.38 14.23
CA ALA A 189 6.44 -7.69 14.08
C ALA A 189 7.37 -8.77 13.49
N SER A 190 8.29 -8.40 12.59
CA SER A 190 9.21 -9.37 11.96
C SER A 190 10.30 -9.92 12.88
N ALA A 191 10.47 -9.34 14.07
CA ALA A 191 11.42 -9.85 15.07
C ALA A 191 10.91 -11.09 15.83
N GLU A 192 9.62 -11.39 15.76
CA GLU A 192 8.97 -12.45 16.54
C GLU A 192 8.62 -13.72 15.74
N GLU A 193 8.65 -13.70 14.40
CA GLU A 193 8.20 -14.83 13.58
C GLU A 193 9.35 -15.75 13.11
N GLY A 194 9.35 -16.95 13.76
CA GLY A 194 10.13 -18.11 13.35
C GLY A 194 9.67 -18.70 12.01
N LYS A 195 10.62 -19.29 11.32
CA LYS A 195 10.60 -20.03 10.07
C LYS A 195 9.27 -20.72 9.72
N VAL A 196 8.60 -20.25 8.68
CA VAL A 196 7.48 -20.95 8.04
C VAL A 196 8.06 -22.03 7.11
N ASP A 197 7.58 -23.27 7.31
CA ASP A 197 8.01 -24.44 6.52
C ASP A 197 7.41 -24.35 5.09
N THR A 198 8.29 -24.08 4.11
CA THR A 198 7.90 -23.90 2.71
C THR A 198 7.40 -25.18 2.03
N GLN A 199 7.64 -26.37 2.59
CA GLN A 199 7.25 -27.63 1.96
C GLN A 199 5.77 -27.97 2.21
N SER A 200 5.28 -27.72 3.42
CA SER A 200 3.85 -27.93 3.74
C SER A 200 2.92 -26.97 2.98
N ASP A 201 3.41 -25.78 2.65
CA ASP A 201 2.68 -24.77 1.92
C ASP A 201 2.48 -25.08 0.44
N LEU A 202 3.42 -25.81 -0.17
CA LEU A 202 3.31 -26.25 -1.58
C LEU A 202 2.21 -27.28 -1.78
N ASP A 203 2.01 -28.14 -0.79
CA ASP A 203 1.03 -29.23 -0.87
C ASP A 203 -0.41 -28.73 -0.62
N THR A 204 -0.58 -27.54 -0.03
CA THR A 204 -1.89 -26.95 0.30
C THR A 204 -2.33 -25.83 -0.66
N ALA A 205 -1.50 -25.42 -1.60
CA ALA A 205 -1.79 -24.34 -2.55
C ALA A 205 -2.95 -24.70 -3.49
N LYS A 206 -4.14 -24.11 -3.26
CA LYS A 206 -5.28 -24.25 -4.17
C LYS A 206 -4.97 -23.60 -5.53
N PRO A 207 -5.49 -24.16 -6.65
CA PRO A 207 -5.37 -23.52 -7.95
C PRO A 207 -6.02 -22.14 -7.95
N MET A 208 -5.44 -21.25 -8.75
CA MET A 208 -5.87 -19.86 -8.87
C MET A 208 -7.35 -19.71 -9.20
N ASP A 209 -8.02 -18.78 -8.53
CA ASP A 209 -9.40 -18.40 -8.84
C ASP A 209 -9.47 -17.81 -10.26
N GLN A 210 -10.23 -18.49 -11.13
CA GLN A 210 -10.38 -18.09 -12.53
C GLN A 210 -11.07 -16.72 -12.73
N ARG A 211 -11.67 -16.13 -11.67
CA ARG A 211 -12.31 -14.81 -11.73
C ARG A 211 -11.33 -13.68 -12.09
N VAL A 212 -10.10 -13.77 -11.64
CA VAL A 212 -9.05 -12.77 -11.94
C VAL A 212 -8.60 -12.82 -13.42
N LEU A 213 -8.79 -14.00 -14.08
CA LEU A 213 -8.42 -14.18 -15.49
C LEU A 213 -9.50 -13.73 -16.46
N LYS A 214 -10.75 -13.67 -16.00
CA LYS A 214 -11.89 -13.20 -16.80
C LYS A 214 -12.10 -11.73 -16.48
N GLY A 215 -11.24 -10.87 -17.01
CA GLY A 215 -11.46 -9.44 -16.89
C GLY A 215 -12.94 -9.10 -17.08
N THR A 216 -13.52 -8.34 -16.17
CA THR A 216 -14.85 -7.73 -16.34
C THR A 216 -14.81 -6.97 -17.66
N GLY A 217 -15.55 -7.49 -18.67
CA GLY A 217 -15.75 -6.82 -19.93
C GLY A 217 -16.57 -5.54 -19.78
#